data_1144fc0c949167c5d4759f1176848030
#
_entry.id   1144fc0c949167c5d4759f1176848030
#
_cell.length_a   1.000
_cell.length_b   1.000
_cell.length_c   1.000
_cell.angle_alpha   90.00
_cell.angle_beta   90.00
_cell.angle_gamma   90.00
#
_symmetry.space_group_name_H-M   'P 1'
#
loop_
_entity.id
_entity.type
_entity.pdbx_description
1 polymer ?
#
loop_
_entity_poly.entity_id
_entity_poly.type
_entity_poly.pdbx_seq_one_letter_code
_entity_poly.pdbx_strand_id
1 'polypeptide(L)'
;MVAVIISSLVTYRLFGLSFFDRQLLDRGIDMRQGRESIALSQRLVTTCVETSYVKLTPETTGSDAYRIMKEAGSMEGYVVDQSGAYVGKLDIFGAISASNNSIAGFLLSESTTLVEGDSLQNAMAKTIDFVGESIPILSNDRRHLKSVVSEGGIFQAVLDVQNTVSKIGRA
;
A
#
# COMPACT_ATOMS: atom_id res chain seq x y z
N MET A 1 -35.77 -32.05 -5.75
CA MET A 1 -35.05 -31.01 -4.99
C MET A 1 -34.07 -31.55 -3.94
N VAL A 2 -34.43 -32.56 -3.14
CA VAL A 2 -33.58 -33.14 -2.09
C VAL A 2 -32.26 -33.68 -2.65
N ALA A 3 -32.24 -34.36 -3.80
CA ALA A 3 -31.05 -34.94 -4.41
C ALA A 3 -30.00 -33.88 -4.81
N VAL A 4 -30.43 -32.69 -5.25
CA VAL A 4 -29.52 -31.60 -5.62
C VAL A 4 -28.83 -31.01 -4.38
N ILE A 5 -29.56 -30.89 -3.27
CA ILE A 5 -29.02 -30.38 -2.00
C ILE A 5 -28.00 -31.36 -1.44
N ILE A 6 -28.29 -32.65 -1.45
CA ILE A 6 -27.35 -33.69 -0.99
C ILE A 6 -26.09 -33.75 -1.87
N SER A 7 -26.25 -33.69 -3.19
CA SER A 7 -25.14 -33.66 -4.12
C SER A 7 -24.21 -32.44 -3.92
N SER A 8 -24.83 -31.25 -3.72
CA SER A 8 -24.07 -30.02 -3.44
C SER A 8 -23.33 -30.10 -2.10
N LEU A 9 -23.95 -30.69 -1.06
CA LEU A 9 -23.35 -30.84 0.27
C LEU A 9 -22.18 -31.82 0.26
N VAL A 10 -22.31 -32.93 -0.49
CA VAL A 10 -21.27 -33.93 -0.64
C VAL A 10 -20.09 -33.36 -1.42
N THR A 11 -20.36 -32.66 -2.51
CA THR A 11 -19.32 -32.01 -3.33
C THR A 11 -18.58 -30.95 -2.54
N TYR A 12 -19.28 -30.14 -1.76
CA TYR A 12 -18.67 -29.13 -0.88
C TYR A 12 -17.80 -29.76 0.21
N ARG A 13 -18.24 -30.88 0.84
CA ARG A 13 -17.48 -31.59 1.87
C ARG A 13 -16.23 -32.29 1.33
N LEU A 14 -16.28 -32.83 0.12
CA LEU A 14 -15.18 -33.59 -0.46
C LEU A 14 -14.15 -32.71 -1.18
N PHE A 15 -14.58 -31.59 -1.76
CA PHE A 15 -13.72 -30.78 -2.62
C PHE A 15 -13.58 -29.32 -2.17
N GLY A 16 -14.31 -28.89 -1.14
CA GLY A 16 -14.29 -27.51 -0.64
C GLY A 16 -14.82 -26.47 -1.64
N LEU A 17 -15.53 -26.91 -2.67
CA LEU A 17 -16.08 -26.09 -3.75
C LEU A 17 -17.52 -26.50 -4.03
N SER A 18 -18.40 -25.53 -4.36
CA SER A 18 -19.72 -25.86 -4.84
C SER A 18 -19.65 -26.48 -6.24
N PHE A 19 -20.67 -27.24 -6.62
CA PHE A 19 -20.78 -27.79 -7.98
C PHE A 19 -20.65 -26.73 -9.07
N PHE A 20 -21.19 -25.54 -8.84
CA PHE A 20 -21.08 -24.40 -9.75
C PHE A 20 -19.66 -23.84 -9.81
N ASP A 21 -18.96 -23.73 -8.69
CA ASP A 21 -17.56 -23.28 -8.65
C ASP A 21 -16.64 -24.20 -9.48
N ARG A 22 -16.92 -25.50 -9.45
CA ARG A 22 -16.17 -26.50 -10.24
C ARG A 22 -16.45 -26.38 -11.73
N GLN A 23 -17.72 -26.19 -12.13
CA GLN A 23 -18.04 -25.95 -13.54
C GLN A 23 -17.43 -24.67 -14.10
N LEU A 24 -17.26 -23.64 -13.26
CA LEU A 24 -16.61 -22.40 -13.66
C LEU A 24 -15.09 -22.57 -13.79
N LEU A 25 -14.48 -23.32 -12.85
CA LEU A 25 -13.04 -23.68 -12.93
C LEU A 25 -12.73 -24.50 -14.18
N ASP A 26 -13.58 -25.46 -14.54
CA ASP A 26 -13.43 -26.29 -15.77
C ASP A 26 -13.54 -25.43 -17.04
N ARG A 27 -14.17 -24.25 -16.95
CA ARG A 27 -14.24 -23.23 -18.01
C ARG A 27 -13.15 -22.17 -17.92
N GLY A 28 -12.17 -22.33 -17.02
CA GLY A 28 -11.07 -21.39 -16.81
C GLY A 28 -11.44 -20.15 -15.99
N ILE A 29 -12.61 -20.14 -15.34
CA ILE A 29 -13.06 -19.03 -14.48
C ILE A 29 -12.83 -19.41 -13.02
N ASP A 30 -11.78 -18.86 -12.41
CA ASP A 30 -11.51 -19.02 -10.97
C ASP A 30 -12.24 -17.95 -10.14
N MET A 31 -13.36 -18.34 -9.56
CA MET A 31 -14.16 -17.47 -8.68
C MET A 31 -13.41 -17.03 -7.40
N ARG A 32 -12.33 -17.72 -7.02
CA ARG A 32 -11.49 -17.34 -5.86
C ARG A 32 -10.71 -16.08 -6.20
N GLN A 33 -10.14 -16.01 -7.40
CA GLN A 33 -9.46 -14.79 -7.87
C GLN A 33 -10.42 -13.60 -7.93
N GLY A 34 -11.68 -13.82 -8.31
CA GLY A 34 -12.70 -12.77 -8.28
C GLY A 34 -13.01 -12.27 -6.86
N ARG A 35 -13.13 -13.16 -5.89
CA ARG A 35 -13.37 -12.78 -4.47
C ARG A 35 -12.18 -12.05 -3.86
N GLU A 36 -10.95 -12.50 -4.13
CA GLU A 36 -9.73 -11.83 -3.70
C GLU A 36 -9.63 -10.43 -4.30
N SER A 37 -9.86 -10.29 -5.60
CA SER A 37 -9.85 -9.00 -6.29
C SER A 37 -10.88 -8.03 -5.71
N ILE A 38 -12.10 -8.49 -5.44
CA ILE A 38 -13.15 -7.68 -4.79
C ILE A 38 -12.71 -7.28 -3.37
N ALA A 39 -12.18 -8.21 -2.57
CA ALA A 39 -11.72 -7.92 -1.22
C ALA A 39 -10.57 -6.90 -1.21
N LEU A 40 -9.61 -7.01 -2.14
CA LEU A 40 -8.52 -6.06 -2.30
C LEU A 40 -8.99 -4.67 -2.77
N SER A 41 -10.02 -4.62 -3.64
CA SER A 41 -10.59 -3.36 -4.10
C SER A 41 -11.40 -2.63 -3.02
N GLN A 42 -11.95 -3.35 -2.05
CA GLN A 42 -12.71 -2.78 -0.94
C GLN A 42 -11.85 -2.41 0.26
N ARG A 43 -10.67 -3.00 0.42
CA ARG A 43 -9.79 -2.72 1.55
C ARG A 43 -8.93 -1.50 1.26
N LEU A 44 -9.02 -0.49 2.14
CA LEU A 44 -8.25 0.75 2.00
C LEU A 44 -6.80 0.56 2.40
N VAL A 45 -5.90 1.29 1.74
CA VAL A 45 -4.46 1.33 2.05
C VAL A 45 -4.19 1.82 3.48
N THR A 46 -5.09 2.59 4.06
CA THR A 46 -4.99 3.07 5.44
C THR A 46 -4.98 1.97 6.50
N THR A 47 -5.26 0.72 6.13
CA THR A 47 -5.19 -0.43 7.04
C THR A 47 -3.77 -0.96 7.26
N CYS A 48 -2.78 -0.53 6.49
CA CYS A 48 -1.38 -0.98 6.55
C CYS A 48 -0.36 0.17 6.62
N VAL A 49 -0.75 1.30 7.19
CA VAL A 49 0.09 2.50 7.25
C VAL A 49 1.08 2.49 8.41
N GLU A 50 2.16 3.22 8.22
CA GLU A 50 3.14 3.57 9.23
C GLU A 50 2.99 5.05 9.58
N THR A 51 3.02 5.37 10.88
CA THR A 51 2.93 6.74 11.38
C THR A 51 4.27 7.29 11.82
N SER A 52 5.30 6.43 11.92
CA SER A 52 6.67 6.82 12.24
C SER A 52 7.45 7.02 10.95
N TYR A 53 7.72 8.27 10.60
CA TYR A 53 8.50 8.66 9.42
C TYR A 53 9.18 10.01 9.65
N VAL A 54 10.25 10.28 8.90
CA VAL A 54 11.00 11.54 8.98
C VAL A 54 10.20 12.66 8.30
N LYS A 55 9.87 13.70 9.08
CA LYS A 55 9.19 14.90 8.60
C LYS A 55 10.16 16.09 8.59
N LEU A 56 10.25 16.77 7.47
CA LEU A 56 11.14 17.89 7.23
C LEU A 56 10.34 19.10 6.75
N THR A 57 10.98 20.29 6.81
CA THR A 57 10.41 21.51 6.20
C THR A 57 11.29 21.97 5.04
N PRO A 58 10.76 22.74 4.09
CA PRO A 58 11.54 23.23 2.93
C PRO A 58 12.78 24.01 3.32
N GLU A 59 12.74 24.71 4.47
CA GLU A 59 13.83 25.56 4.98
C GLU A 59 14.96 24.74 5.66
N THR A 60 14.72 23.46 5.95
CA THR A 60 15.73 22.57 6.54
C THR A 60 16.98 22.54 5.66
N THR A 61 18.16 22.62 6.26
CA THR A 61 19.41 22.46 5.51
C THR A 61 19.65 20.98 5.18
N GLY A 62 20.39 20.71 4.10
CA GLY A 62 20.75 19.33 3.75
C GLY A 62 21.53 18.62 4.85
N SER A 63 22.44 19.32 5.54
CA SER A 63 23.19 18.77 6.67
C SER A 63 22.29 18.37 7.85
N ASP A 64 21.29 19.20 8.19
CA ASP A 64 20.33 18.86 9.24
C ASP A 64 19.39 17.72 8.80
N ALA A 65 18.91 17.76 7.56
CA ALA A 65 18.08 16.69 7.01
C ALA A 65 18.81 15.34 7.05
N TYR A 66 20.08 15.33 6.62
CA TYR A 66 20.93 14.14 6.70
C TYR A 66 21.05 13.61 8.14
N ARG A 67 21.34 14.51 9.09
CA ARG A 67 21.46 14.14 10.50
C ARG A 67 20.16 13.55 11.05
N ILE A 68 19.02 14.20 10.79
CA ILE A 68 17.70 13.75 11.23
C ILE A 68 17.36 12.38 10.65
N MET A 69 17.56 12.18 9.34
CA MET A 69 17.30 10.88 8.67
C MET A 69 18.20 9.79 9.23
N LYS A 70 19.50 10.09 9.43
CA LYS A 70 20.47 9.14 10.00
C LYS A 70 20.11 8.73 11.43
N GLU A 71 19.70 9.67 12.28
CA GLU A 71 19.26 9.40 13.66
C GLU A 71 17.97 8.56 13.68
N ALA A 72 17.08 8.76 12.72
CA ALA A 72 15.86 7.98 12.55
C ALA A 72 16.09 6.60 11.90
N GLY A 73 17.28 6.35 11.34
CA GLY A 73 17.58 5.12 10.59
C GLY A 73 16.84 5.03 9.25
N SER A 74 16.44 6.18 8.67
CA SER A 74 15.71 6.26 7.40
C SER A 74 16.59 6.89 6.32
N MET A 75 16.47 6.39 5.09
CA MET A 75 17.13 6.94 3.90
C MET A 75 16.28 8.01 3.20
N GLU A 76 15.06 8.27 3.70
CA GLU A 76 14.09 9.16 3.10
C GLU A 76 13.41 10.06 4.13
N GLY A 77 13.00 11.25 3.69
CA GLY A 77 12.24 12.21 4.48
C GLY A 77 11.11 12.85 3.65
N TYR A 78 10.05 13.22 4.33
CA TYR A 78 8.85 13.82 3.71
C TYR A 78 8.78 15.29 4.07
N VAL A 79 8.78 16.13 3.05
CA VAL A 79 8.80 17.58 3.22
C VAL A 79 7.38 18.12 3.23
N VAL A 80 7.05 18.85 4.29
CA VAL A 80 5.77 19.54 4.45
C VAL A 80 6.02 21.01 4.77
N ASP A 81 5.16 21.89 4.27
CA ASP A 81 5.26 23.32 4.55
C ASP A 81 4.65 23.67 5.93
N GLN A 82 4.67 24.97 6.26
CA GLN A 82 4.13 25.48 7.52
C GLN A 82 2.61 25.28 7.67
N SER A 83 1.89 25.09 6.57
CA SER A 83 0.45 24.77 6.57
C SER A 83 0.18 23.28 6.77
N GLY A 84 1.23 22.42 6.74
CA GLY A 84 1.14 20.98 6.76
C GLY A 84 0.88 20.37 5.37
N ALA A 85 0.95 21.18 4.30
CA ALA A 85 0.82 20.69 2.95
C ALA A 85 2.07 19.90 2.52
N TYR A 86 1.86 18.80 1.82
CA TYR A 86 2.93 17.96 1.30
C TYR A 86 3.62 18.65 0.12
N VAL A 87 4.93 18.84 0.24
CA VAL A 87 5.76 19.51 -0.79
C VAL A 87 6.49 18.49 -1.64
N GLY A 88 6.97 17.40 -1.05
CA GLY A 88 7.70 16.38 -1.77
C GLY A 88 8.46 15.43 -0.86
N LYS A 89 9.25 14.58 -1.48
CA LYS A 89 10.09 13.56 -0.84
C LYS A 89 11.55 13.90 -1.07
N LEU A 90 12.37 13.72 -0.06
CA LEU A 90 13.82 13.90 -0.11
C LEU A 90 14.47 12.55 0.20
N ASP A 91 15.43 12.14 -0.60
CA ASP A 91 16.30 11.02 -0.28
C ASP A 91 17.61 11.50 0.37
N ILE A 92 18.40 10.57 0.87
CA ILE A 92 19.65 10.87 1.55
C ILE A 92 20.67 11.53 0.59
N PHE A 93 20.63 11.21 -0.70
CA PHE A 93 21.54 11.79 -1.70
C PHE A 93 21.18 13.25 -1.98
N GLY A 94 19.88 13.58 -2.04
CA GLY A 94 19.40 14.96 -2.11
C GLY A 94 19.82 15.78 -0.90
N ALA A 95 19.74 15.20 0.32
CA ALA A 95 20.19 15.85 1.53
C ALA A 95 21.71 16.14 1.50
N ILE A 96 22.52 15.17 1.09
CA ILE A 96 23.97 15.34 0.96
C ILE A 96 24.29 16.42 -0.09
N SER A 97 23.60 16.40 -1.21
CA SER A 97 23.80 17.37 -2.31
C SER A 97 23.42 18.78 -1.91
N ALA A 98 22.37 18.96 -1.11
CA ALA A 98 21.97 20.26 -0.59
C ALA A 98 22.99 20.85 0.39
N SER A 99 23.71 20.00 1.16
CA SER A 99 24.72 20.41 2.12
C SER A 99 24.18 21.50 3.08
N ASN A 100 24.74 22.71 3.06
CA ASN A 100 24.31 23.82 3.90
C ASN A 100 23.15 24.66 3.28
N ASN A 101 22.68 24.29 2.09
CA ASN A 101 21.57 24.97 1.45
C ASN A 101 20.23 24.37 1.89
N SER A 102 19.13 25.11 1.65
CA SER A 102 17.76 24.59 1.80
C SER A 102 17.53 23.38 0.91
N ILE A 103 16.80 22.39 1.42
CA ILE A 103 16.44 21.16 0.68
C ILE A 103 15.38 21.37 -0.39
N ALA A 104 14.72 22.54 -0.45
CA ALA A 104 13.61 22.80 -1.36
C ALA A 104 13.92 22.53 -2.84
N GLY A 105 15.17 22.78 -3.28
CA GLY A 105 15.62 22.54 -4.65
C GLY A 105 16.13 21.12 -4.94
N PHE A 106 16.11 20.22 -3.95
CA PHE A 106 16.72 18.89 -4.03
C PHE A 106 15.71 17.76 -3.83
N LEU A 107 14.43 18.07 -3.86
CA LEU A 107 13.36 17.08 -3.74
C LEU A 107 13.30 16.21 -4.99
N LEU A 108 12.85 14.97 -4.81
CA LEU A 108 12.63 14.06 -5.93
C LEU A 108 11.55 14.64 -6.85
N SER A 109 11.87 14.76 -8.14
CA SER A 109 10.98 15.36 -9.16
C SER A 109 9.72 14.53 -9.40
N GLU A 110 9.83 13.22 -9.24
CA GLU A 110 8.71 12.29 -9.36
C GLU A 110 8.72 11.35 -8.16
N SER A 111 7.68 11.41 -7.34
CA SER A 111 7.47 10.47 -6.26
C SER A 111 6.07 9.87 -6.36
N THR A 112 6.01 8.54 -6.31
CA THR A 112 4.73 7.82 -6.22
C THR A 112 4.01 8.26 -4.96
N THR A 113 2.73 8.62 -5.08
CA THR A 113 1.86 8.98 -3.96
C THR A 113 0.57 8.18 -3.97
N LEU A 114 0.03 7.94 -2.79
CA LEU A 114 -1.29 7.35 -2.56
C LEU A 114 -2.18 8.38 -1.87
N VAL A 115 -3.49 8.13 -1.87
CA VAL A 115 -4.45 8.89 -1.06
C VAL A 115 -5.16 7.96 -0.08
N GLU A 116 -5.72 8.52 1.00
CA GLU A 116 -6.43 7.75 2.04
C GLU A 116 -7.55 6.85 1.47
N GLY A 117 -8.17 7.28 0.36
CA GLY A 117 -9.21 6.54 -0.34
C GLY A 117 -8.72 5.46 -1.32
N ASP A 118 -7.41 5.33 -1.54
CA ASP A 118 -6.88 4.28 -2.42
C ASP A 118 -7.09 2.89 -1.80
N SER A 119 -7.51 1.93 -2.64
CA SER A 119 -7.62 0.53 -2.26
C SER A 119 -6.25 -0.15 -2.25
N LEU A 120 -6.15 -1.30 -1.56
CA LEU A 120 -4.95 -2.14 -1.64
C LEU A 120 -4.62 -2.56 -3.08
N GLN A 121 -5.64 -2.79 -3.89
CA GLN A 121 -5.45 -3.10 -5.31
C GLN A 121 -4.76 -1.95 -6.06
N ASN A 122 -5.21 -0.71 -5.84
CA ASN A 122 -4.57 0.47 -6.43
C ASN A 122 -3.16 0.69 -5.89
N ALA A 123 -2.96 0.48 -4.58
CA ALA A 123 -1.64 0.60 -3.96
C ALA A 123 -0.65 -0.39 -4.58
N MET A 124 -1.03 -1.67 -4.73
CA MET A 124 -0.21 -2.68 -5.42
C MET A 124 0.17 -2.27 -6.84
N ALA A 125 -0.79 -1.78 -7.62
CA ALA A 125 -0.50 -1.36 -9.01
C ALA A 125 0.54 -0.23 -9.05
N LYS A 126 0.54 0.66 -8.07
CA LYS A 126 1.50 1.77 -7.97
C LYS A 126 2.88 1.35 -7.42
N THR A 127 3.00 0.17 -6.80
CA THR A 127 4.30 -0.33 -6.30
C THR A 127 5.16 -1.00 -7.37
N ILE A 128 4.59 -1.35 -8.52
CA ILE A 128 5.30 -2.10 -9.59
C ILE A 128 6.57 -1.36 -10.04
N ASP A 129 6.48 -0.05 -10.21
CA ASP A 129 7.61 0.81 -10.63
C ASP A 129 8.15 1.67 -9.48
N PHE A 130 7.75 1.38 -8.25
CA PHE A 130 8.19 2.14 -7.09
C PHE A 130 9.63 1.78 -6.70
N VAL A 131 10.43 2.82 -6.44
CA VAL A 131 11.77 2.69 -5.87
C VAL A 131 11.86 3.60 -4.66
N GLY A 132 12.12 3.01 -3.48
CA GLY A 132 12.23 3.76 -2.24
C GLY A 132 11.85 2.92 -1.01
N GLU A 133 11.93 3.52 0.19
CA GLU A 133 11.57 2.84 1.44
C GLU A 133 10.06 2.81 1.65
N SER A 134 9.38 3.94 1.38
CA SER A 134 7.94 4.05 1.61
C SER A 134 7.28 5.09 0.71
N ILE A 135 5.97 4.93 0.52
CA ILE A 135 5.10 5.75 -0.32
C ILE A 135 4.28 6.67 0.58
N PRO A 136 4.29 7.99 0.37
CA PRO A 136 3.47 8.91 1.14
C PRO A 136 1.98 8.73 0.81
N ILE A 137 1.16 8.70 1.86
CA ILE A 137 -0.30 8.69 1.77
C ILE A 137 -0.79 10.10 2.11
N LEU A 138 -1.45 10.69 1.15
CA LEU A 138 -1.99 12.04 1.26
C LEU A 138 -3.49 12.00 1.60
N SER A 139 -3.99 13.13 2.08
CA SER A 139 -5.43 13.36 2.17
C SER A 139 -6.10 13.21 0.80
N ASN A 140 -7.41 12.97 0.77
CA ASN A 140 -8.14 12.76 -0.48
C ASN A 140 -8.08 13.96 -1.43
N ASP A 141 -7.85 15.18 -0.91
CA ASP A 141 -7.58 16.39 -1.70
C ASP A 141 -6.12 16.51 -2.17
N ARG A 142 -5.28 15.51 -1.85
CA ARG A 142 -3.84 15.40 -2.19
C ARG A 142 -2.96 16.51 -1.62
N ARG A 143 -3.42 17.23 -0.61
CA ARG A 143 -2.68 18.37 -0.06
C ARG A 143 -1.85 18.02 1.15
N HIS A 144 -2.36 17.20 2.07
CA HIS A 144 -1.72 16.98 3.36
C HIS A 144 -1.17 15.56 3.49
N LEU A 145 0.04 15.45 4.00
CA LEU A 145 0.64 14.18 4.36
C LEU A 145 -0.06 13.60 5.59
N LYS A 146 -0.59 12.40 5.47
CA LYS A 146 -1.31 11.69 6.56
C LYS A 146 -0.47 10.60 7.20
N SER A 147 0.18 9.79 6.37
CA SER A 147 0.95 8.64 6.80
C SER A 147 1.86 8.19 5.65
N VAL A 148 2.58 7.12 5.86
CA VAL A 148 3.37 6.44 4.83
C VAL A 148 3.05 4.95 4.84
N VAL A 149 3.40 4.26 3.77
CA VAL A 149 3.28 2.81 3.69
C VAL A 149 4.50 2.25 2.96
N SER A 150 5.11 1.22 3.53
CA SER A 150 6.18 0.48 2.87
C SER A 150 5.61 -0.55 1.88
N GLU A 151 6.39 -0.92 0.88
CA GLU A 151 6.04 -2.02 -0.03
C GLU A 151 5.76 -3.32 0.74
N GLY A 152 6.57 -3.61 1.76
CA GLY A 152 6.38 -4.75 2.65
C GLY A 152 5.05 -4.70 3.40
N GLY A 153 4.62 -3.51 3.85
CA GLY A 153 3.33 -3.30 4.51
C GLY A 153 2.15 -3.58 3.59
N ILE A 154 2.22 -3.10 2.34
CA ILE A 154 1.20 -3.41 1.31
C ILE A 154 1.16 -4.92 1.04
N PHE A 155 2.31 -5.54 0.84
CA PHE A 155 2.40 -6.98 0.55
C PHE A 155 1.81 -7.82 1.69
N GLN A 156 2.15 -7.50 2.95
CA GLN A 156 1.59 -8.19 4.11
C GLN A 156 0.06 -8.05 4.18
N ALA A 157 -0.46 -6.86 3.94
CA ALA A 157 -1.91 -6.62 3.93
C ALA A 157 -2.64 -7.41 2.83
N VAL A 158 -2.00 -7.59 1.67
CA VAL A 158 -2.51 -8.43 0.58
C VAL A 158 -2.55 -9.89 0.99
N LEU A 159 -1.48 -10.42 1.59
CA LEU A 159 -1.45 -11.80 2.11
C LEU A 159 -2.55 -12.04 3.15
N ASP A 160 -2.80 -11.08 4.03
CA ASP A 160 -3.85 -11.17 5.04
C ASP A 160 -5.25 -11.25 4.42
N VAL A 161 -5.50 -10.50 3.36
CA VAL A 161 -6.75 -10.59 2.59
C VAL A 161 -6.89 -11.96 1.95
N GLN A 162 -5.85 -12.46 1.27
CA GLN A 162 -5.85 -13.79 0.63
C GLN A 162 -6.10 -14.90 1.64
N ASN A 163 -5.44 -14.87 2.79
CA ASN A 163 -5.62 -15.84 3.85
C ASN A 163 -7.06 -15.82 4.42
N THR A 164 -7.65 -14.63 4.53
CA THR A 164 -9.04 -14.47 5.02
C THR A 164 -10.04 -15.05 4.02
N VAL A 165 -9.89 -14.73 2.74
CA VAL A 165 -10.77 -15.26 1.66
C VAL A 165 -10.64 -16.77 1.54
N SER A 166 -9.43 -17.32 1.66
CA SER A 166 -9.18 -18.77 1.64
C SER A 166 -9.84 -19.50 2.79
N LYS A 167 -9.87 -18.93 3.99
CA LYS A 167 -10.52 -19.53 5.17
C LYS A 167 -12.04 -19.56 5.03
N ILE A 168 -12.65 -18.49 4.52
CA ILE A 168 -14.11 -18.40 4.29
C ILE A 168 -14.55 -19.42 3.22
N GLY A 169 -13.73 -19.73 2.24
CA GLY A 169 -14.00 -20.74 1.22
C GLY A 169 -13.86 -22.19 1.68
N ARG A 170 -13.39 -22.44 2.93
CA ARG A 170 -13.21 -23.77 3.52
C ARG A 170 -14.20 -24.06 4.66
N ALA A 171 -14.94 -23.10 5.14
CA ALA A 171 -15.98 -23.22 6.16
C ALA A 171 -17.36 -23.46 5.53
#